data_db07f4785b8a690673a5342bf224da22
#
_entry.id   db07f4785b8a690673a5342bf224da22
#
_cell.length_a   1.000
_cell.length_b   1.000
_cell.length_c   1.000
_cell.angle_alpha   90.00
_cell.angle_beta   90.00
_cell.angle_gamma   90.00
#
_symmetry.space_group_name_H-M   'P 1'
#
loop_
_entity.id
_entity.type
_entity.pdbx_description
1 polymer ?
#
loop_
_entity_poly.entity_id
_entity_poly.type
_entity_poly.pdbx_seq_one_letter_code
_entity_poly.pdbx_strand_id
1 'polypeptide(L)'
;DKKKVTERDKKDLWLLENENGKSKVTKKEEKELSDKELYQLKLDRITDEELETVDINVAAIFRKIARATELTPTIVKNEGVTDEEYAIVSENLGNLPNVEVTTDWKRAYTYKDVFRGMLGSVKEGLPEDKVNYYRSKGYGLNDRVGYSYIEESLEDVLQGSKARVKTVTDKNGEIVDIEVISNGQSGRDVVLTIDMELQKEVENIIQEELRRLSQYPRTTYLDKAFVVMMNP
;
A
#
# COMPACT_ATOMS: atom_id res chain seq x y z
N ASP A 1 -5.89 -3.20 7.06
CA ASP A 1 -4.87 -4.03 7.71
C ASP A 1 -5.19 -4.21 9.21
N LYS A 2 -6.22 -5.03 9.48
CA LYS A 2 -6.77 -5.29 10.83
C LYS A 2 -5.73 -5.81 11.83
N LYS A 3 -4.72 -6.54 11.35
CA LYS A 3 -3.65 -7.12 12.20
C LYS A 3 -2.70 -6.06 12.78
N LYS A 4 -2.70 -4.86 12.21
CA LYS A 4 -1.84 -3.75 12.67
C LYS A 4 -2.56 -2.79 13.62
N VAL A 5 -3.86 -2.98 13.84
CA VAL A 5 -4.62 -2.16 14.80
C VAL A 5 -4.14 -2.50 16.20
N THR A 6 -3.71 -1.48 16.91
CA THR A 6 -3.28 -1.59 18.31
C THR A 6 -4.43 -1.28 19.26
N GLU A 7 -4.29 -1.66 20.53
CA GLU A 7 -5.23 -1.26 21.58
C GLU A 7 -5.35 0.27 21.67
N ARG A 8 -4.22 0.97 21.50
CA ARG A 8 -4.21 2.42 21.46
C ARG A 8 -5.07 3.00 20.34
N ASP A 9 -4.98 2.44 19.12
CA ASP A 9 -5.80 2.89 17.99
C ASP A 9 -7.32 2.72 18.29
N LYS A 10 -7.70 1.66 19.00
CA LYS A 10 -9.08 1.44 19.43
C LYS A 10 -9.52 2.44 20.51
N LYS A 11 -8.67 2.71 21.48
CA LYS A 11 -8.95 3.69 22.55
C LYS A 11 -9.10 5.09 21.96
N ASP A 12 -8.25 5.48 21.04
CA ASP A 12 -8.32 6.78 20.37
C ASP A 12 -9.61 6.92 19.55
N LEU A 13 -10.01 5.88 18.82
CA LEU A 13 -11.28 5.86 18.10
C LEU A 13 -12.47 5.94 19.07
N TRP A 14 -12.45 5.15 20.15
CA TRP A 14 -13.49 5.17 21.16
C TRP A 14 -13.68 6.58 21.76
N LEU A 15 -12.56 7.28 22.06
CA LEU A 15 -12.62 8.65 22.53
C LEU A 15 -13.31 9.58 21.52
N LEU A 16 -12.98 9.43 20.24
CA LEU A 16 -13.56 10.26 19.17
C LEU A 16 -15.08 10.02 19.07
N GLU A 17 -15.53 8.78 19.14
CA GLU A 17 -16.94 8.39 19.05
C GLU A 17 -17.75 8.78 20.29
N ASN A 18 -17.09 8.96 21.45
CA ASN A 18 -17.73 9.22 22.75
C ASN A 18 -17.39 10.63 23.29
N GLU A 19 -17.63 11.65 22.51
CA GLU A 19 -17.44 13.07 22.88
C GLU A 19 -16.06 13.38 23.49
N ASN A 20 -15.00 12.80 22.93
CA ASN A 20 -13.64 12.89 23.44
C ASN A 20 -13.49 12.39 24.89
N GLY A 21 -14.30 11.40 25.27
CA GLY A 21 -14.23 10.78 26.59
C GLY A 21 -14.63 11.71 27.74
N LYS A 22 -15.54 12.61 27.53
CA LYS A 22 -16.05 13.51 28.61
C LYS A 22 -16.61 12.75 29.77
N SER A 23 -17.23 11.59 29.55
CA SER A 23 -17.75 10.73 30.60
C SER A 23 -16.69 10.09 31.50
N LYS A 24 -15.44 10.09 31.07
CA LYS A 24 -14.32 9.47 31.76
C LYS A 24 -13.61 10.38 32.77
N VAL A 25 -13.93 11.66 32.78
CA VAL A 25 -13.26 12.67 33.63
C VAL A 25 -14.27 13.57 34.31
N THR A 26 -13.90 14.06 35.49
CA THR A 26 -14.72 15.03 36.24
C THR A 26 -14.35 16.47 35.85
N LYS A 27 -15.27 17.40 36.03
CA LYS A 27 -15.04 18.86 35.82
C LYS A 27 -13.88 19.41 36.65
N LYS A 28 -13.51 18.76 37.75
CA LYS A 28 -12.41 19.14 38.61
C LYS A 28 -11.08 18.73 37.99
N GLU A 29 -11.00 17.50 37.52
CA GLU A 29 -9.83 16.94 36.80
C GLU A 29 -9.53 17.72 35.52
N GLU A 30 -10.56 18.13 34.77
CA GLU A 30 -10.43 18.98 33.57
C GLU A 30 -9.78 20.35 33.85
N LYS A 31 -9.91 20.86 35.07
CA LYS A 31 -9.31 22.15 35.46
C LYS A 31 -7.93 22.05 36.07
N GLU A 32 -7.62 20.90 36.68
CA GLU A 32 -6.39 20.69 37.45
C GLU A 32 -5.27 20.00 36.66
N LEU A 33 -5.63 19.21 35.62
CA LEU A 33 -4.68 18.43 34.83
C LEU A 33 -4.34 19.13 33.52
N SER A 34 -3.12 18.92 33.05
CA SER A 34 -2.72 19.31 31.70
C SER A 34 -3.42 18.44 30.63
N ASP A 35 -3.52 18.95 29.41
CA ASP A 35 -4.15 18.22 28.28
C ASP A 35 -3.57 16.82 28.10
N LYS A 36 -2.27 16.65 28.28
CA LYS A 36 -1.57 15.37 28.15
C LYS A 36 -1.96 14.40 29.27
N GLU A 37 -2.02 14.88 30.51
CA GLU A 37 -2.40 14.07 31.67
C GLU A 37 -3.89 13.68 31.59
N LEU A 38 -4.72 14.63 31.21
CA LEU A 38 -6.15 14.41 30.99
C LEU A 38 -6.41 13.36 29.91
N TYR A 39 -5.69 13.45 28.82
CA TYR A 39 -5.79 12.48 27.73
C TYR A 39 -5.35 11.08 28.18
N GLN A 40 -4.22 10.96 28.87
CA GLN A 40 -3.76 9.68 29.40
C GLN A 40 -4.76 9.07 30.40
N LEU A 41 -5.29 9.90 31.30
CA LEU A 41 -6.31 9.48 32.27
C LEU A 41 -7.57 8.95 31.61
N LYS A 42 -8.03 9.60 30.52
CA LYS A 42 -9.17 9.13 29.72
C LYS A 42 -8.91 7.74 29.13
N LEU A 43 -7.70 7.53 28.55
CA LEU A 43 -7.32 6.23 27.98
C LEU A 43 -7.26 5.12 29.01
N ASP A 44 -6.75 5.43 30.21
CA ASP A 44 -6.61 4.45 31.30
C ASP A 44 -7.96 4.04 31.90
N ARG A 45 -8.98 4.88 31.75
CA ARG A 45 -10.34 4.62 32.25
C ARG A 45 -11.28 3.96 31.24
N ILE A 46 -10.82 3.73 30.01
CA ILE A 46 -11.58 2.93 29.04
C ILE A 46 -11.47 1.46 29.41
N THR A 47 -12.61 0.80 29.60
CA THR A 47 -12.68 -0.62 29.99
C THR A 47 -12.56 -1.54 28.78
N ASP A 48 -12.23 -2.82 29.03
CA ASP A 48 -12.15 -3.82 27.95
C ASP A 48 -13.52 -4.04 27.29
N GLU A 49 -14.60 -4.00 28.05
CA GLU A 49 -15.98 -4.11 27.53
C GLU A 49 -16.32 -2.95 26.55
N GLU A 50 -15.84 -1.74 26.83
CA GLU A 50 -16.00 -0.60 25.91
C GLU A 50 -15.15 -0.75 24.65
N LEU A 51 -13.97 -1.35 24.75
CA LEU A 51 -13.12 -1.64 23.58
C LEU A 51 -13.68 -2.76 22.69
N GLU A 52 -14.49 -3.67 23.24
CA GLU A 52 -15.18 -4.70 22.46
C GLU A 52 -16.26 -4.10 21.55
N THR A 53 -16.81 -2.92 21.89
CA THR A 53 -17.80 -2.22 21.05
C THR A 53 -17.20 -1.59 19.80
N VAL A 54 -15.87 -1.40 19.76
CA VAL A 54 -15.18 -0.73 18.66
C VAL A 54 -15.05 -1.66 17.45
N ASP A 55 -15.61 -1.25 16.31
CA ASP A 55 -15.46 -2.01 15.06
C ASP A 55 -14.02 -1.98 14.57
N ILE A 56 -13.43 -3.16 14.40
CA ILE A 56 -12.06 -3.34 13.95
C ILE A 56 -11.81 -2.80 12.53
N ASN A 57 -12.84 -2.75 11.67
CA ASN A 57 -12.70 -2.19 10.32
C ASN A 57 -12.60 -0.67 10.42
N VAL A 58 -13.46 -0.05 11.23
CA VAL A 58 -13.44 1.39 11.47
C VAL A 58 -12.11 1.78 12.13
N ALA A 59 -11.65 1.02 13.12
CA ALA A 59 -10.35 1.24 13.76
C ALA A 59 -9.16 1.12 12.79
N ALA A 60 -9.23 0.21 11.83
CA ALA A 60 -8.20 0.06 10.80
C ALA A 60 -8.15 1.26 9.83
N ILE A 61 -9.31 1.81 9.48
CA ILE A 61 -9.42 3.03 8.66
C ILE A 61 -8.95 4.25 9.46
N PHE A 62 -9.46 4.43 10.68
CA PHE A 62 -9.08 5.49 11.59
C PHE A 62 -7.56 5.56 11.79
N ARG A 63 -6.93 4.43 12.07
CA ARG A 63 -5.48 4.34 12.21
C ARG A 63 -4.70 4.88 11.01
N LYS A 64 -5.18 4.63 9.79
CA LYS A 64 -4.55 5.13 8.57
C LYS A 64 -4.76 6.64 8.42
N ILE A 65 -5.97 7.11 8.66
CA ILE A 65 -6.31 8.55 8.58
C ILE A 65 -5.56 9.34 9.67
N ALA A 66 -5.53 8.85 10.90
CA ALA A 66 -4.83 9.51 12.01
C ALA A 66 -3.31 9.65 11.81
N ARG A 67 -2.73 8.86 10.92
CA ARG A 67 -1.31 8.93 10.54
C ARG A 67 -1.06 9.68 9.23
N ALA A 68 -2.11 10.19 8.61
CA ALA A 68 -1.98 10.99 7.40
C ALA A 68 -1.21 12.28 7.69
N THR A 69 -0.43 12.72 6.71
CA THR A 69 0.32 13.97 6.75
C THR A 69 -0.23 14.94 5.72
N GLU A 70 -0.16 16.24 5.98
CA GLU A 70 -0.70 17.28 5.10
C GLU A 70 -0.11 17.30 3.69
N LEU A 71 1.12 16.80 3.54
CA LEU A 71 1.90 16.93 2.30
C LEU A 71 1.93 15.65 1.44
N THR A 72 1.38 14.55 1.95
CA THR A 72 1.45 13.26 1.24
C THR A 72 0.12 12.54 1.33
N PRO A 73 -0.52 12.20 0.20
CA PRO A 73 -1.73 11.41 0.20
C PRO A 73 -1.51 10.07 0.91
N THR A 74 -2.42 9.71 1.78
CA THR A 74 -2.38 8.43 2.51
C THR A 74 -3.37 7.46 1.91
N ILE A 75 -2.89 6.31 1.45
CA ILE A 75 -3.74 5.26 0.90
C ILE A 75 -4.50 4.58 2.02
N VAL A 76 -5.80 4.80 2.07
CA VAL A 76 -6.69 4.18 3.07
C VAL A 76 -6.99 2.72 2.68
N LYS A 77 -7.40 2.47 1.44
CA LYS A 77 -7.67 1.12 0.91
C LYS A 77 -7.36 1.07 -0.57
N ASN A 78 -6.52 0.13 -1.00
CA ASN A 78 -6.16 -0.12 -2.41
C ASN A 78 -6.19 -1.61 -2.79
N GLU A 79 -6.57 -2.50 -1.86
CA GLU A 79 -6.72 -3.93 -2.14
C GLU A 79 -8.11 -4.41 -1.73
N GLY A 80 -8.72 -5.26 -2.56
CA GLY A 80 -10.04 -5.82 -2.31
C GLY A 80 -11.15 -4.76 -2.18
N VAL A 81 -11.03 -3.65 -2.91
CA VAL A 81 -12.10 -2.66 -3.03
C VAL A 81 -13.19 -3.27 -3.90
N THR A 82 -14.43 -3.30 -3.41
CA THR A 82 -15.58 -3.75 -4.18
C THR A 82 -16.19 -2.59 -4.97
N ASP A 83 -16.94 -2.92 -6.02
CA ASP A 83 -17.65 -1.90 -6.81
C ASP A 83 -18.67 -1.13 -5.94
N GLU A 84 -19.27 -1.80 -4.95
CA GLU A 84 -20.19 -1.18 -4.00
C GLU A 84 -19.47 -0.17 -3.08
N GLU A 85 -18.31 -0.54 -2.53
CA GLU A 85 -17.49 0.36 -1.70
C GLU A 85 -17.03 1.57 -2.50
N TYR A 86 -16.58 1.33 -3.75
CA TYR A 86 -16.19 2.41 -4.66
C TYR A 86 -17.36 3.36 -4.94
N ALA A 87 -18.54 2.84 -5.27
CA ALA A 87 -19.72 3.63 -5.55
C ALA A 87 -20.14 4.46 -4.33
N ILE A 88 -20.25 3.85 -3.15
CA ILE A 88 -20.62 4.53 -1.90
C ILE A 88 -19.68 5.69 -1.60
N VAL A 89 -18.37 5.47 -1.68
CA VAL A 89 -17.39 6.54 -1.39
C VAL A 89 -17.47 7.63 -2.46
N SER A 90 -17.57 7.26 -3.74
CA SER A 90 -17.61 8.22 -4.86
C SER A 90 -18.85 9.12 -4.79
N GLU A 91 -20.01 8.58 -4.44
CA GLU A 91 -21.25 9.33 -4.26
C GLU A 91 -21.22 10.28 -3.04
N ASN A 92 -20.40 9.96 -2.05
CA ASN A 92 -20.31 10.74 -0.81
C ASN A 92 -19.06 11.64 -0.72
N LEU A 93 -18.28 11.80 -1.78
CA LEU A 93 -17.07 12.64 -1.76
C LEU A 93 -17.36 14.09 -1.30
N GLY A 94 -18.52 14.64 -1.64
CA GLY A 94 -18.94 15.97 -1.16
C GLY A 94 -19.06 16.10 0.36
N ASN A 95 -19.26 14.99 1.08
CA ASN A 95 -19.33 14.91 2.54
C ASN A 95 -18.03 14.43 3.19
N LEU A 96 -17.03 14.07 2.39
CA LEU A 96 -15.76 13.51 2.84
C LEU A 96 -14.60 14.45 2.44
N PRO A 97 -14.41 15.55 3.17
CA PRO A 97 -13.33 16.49 2.85
C PRO A 97 -11.97 15.81 2.86
N ASN A 98 -11.13 16.16 1.89
CA ASN A 98 -9.77 15.60 1.72
C ASN A 98 -9.73 14.09 1.43
N VAL A 99 -10.83 13.49 1.00
CA VAL A 99 -10.88 12.12 0.48
C VAL A 99 -10.99 12.16 -1.03
N GLU A 100 -10.19 11.35 -1.70
CA GLU A 100 -10.18 11.18 -3.15
C GLU A 100 -10.25 9.70 -3.50
N VAL A 101 -10.91 9.41 -4.61
CA VAL A 101 -10.95 8.06 -5.19
C VAL A 101 -10.18 8.09 -6.50
N THR A 102 -9.19 7.22 -6.63
CA THR A 102 -8.36 7.12 -7.83
C THR A 102 -8.19 5.67 -8.25
N THR A 103 -7.76 5.46 -9.49
CA THR A 103 -7.42 4.12 -9.99
C THR A 103 -6.01 3.76 -9.60
N ASP A 104 -5.80 2.51 -9.19
CA ASP A 104 -4.49 1.92 -8.96
C ASP A 104 -4.29 0.72 -9.90
N TRP A 105 -3.05 0.30 -10.06
CA TRP A 105 -2.70 -0.84 -10.89
C TRP A 105 -1.86 -1.86 -10.10
N LYS A 106 -1.96 -3.10 -10.47
CA LYS A 106 -1.20 -4.20 -9.85
C LYS A 106 -0.51 -5.02 -10.92
N ARG A 107 0.76 -5.33 -10.70
CA ARG A 107 1.50 -6.23 -11.58
C ARG A 107 0.94 -7.65 -11.46
N ALA A 108 0.45 -8.19 -12.56
CA ALA A 108 0.03 -9.59 -12.67
C ALA A 108 1.13 -10.41 -13.36
N TYR A 109 1.36 -11.63 -12.88
CA TYR A 109 2.34 -12.55 -13.45
C TYR A 109 1.60 -13.76 -14.02
N THR A 110 1.51 -13.83 -15.34
CA THR A 110 0.76 -14.88 -16.06
C THR A 110 1.28 -16.28 -15.73
N TYR A 111 2.58 -16.43 -15.64
CA TYR A 111 3.24 -17.71 -15.33
C TYR A 111 3.54 -17.90 -13.84
N LYS A 112 2.89 -17.13 -12.97
CA LYS A 112 3.05 -17.18 -11.50
C LYS A 112 4.52 -17.06 -11.08
N ASP A 113 5.12 -18.18 -10.64
CA ASP A 113 6.47 -18.21 -10.08
C ASP A 113 7.56 -18.49 -11.11
N VAL A 114 7.17 -18.95 -12.33
CA VAL A 114 8.12 -19.25 -13.40
C VAL A 114 8.88 -17.99 -13.81
N PHE A 115 10.21 -18.08 -13.87
CA PHE A 115 11.10 -16.96 -14.17
C PHE A 115 10.99 -15.76 -13.22
N ARG A 116 10.26 -15.90 -12.13
CA ARG A 116 9.94 -14.84 -11.17
C ARG A 116 11.17 -14.17 -10.58
N GLY A 117 12.21 -14.98 -10.29
CA GLY A 117 13.46 -14.49 -9.71
C GLY A 117 14.21 -13.51 -10.61
N MET A 118 14.04 -13.62 -11.94
CA MET A 118 14.70 -12.74 -12.92
C MET A 118 13.83 -11.54 -13.29
N LEU A 119 12.51 -11.70 -13.34
CA LEU A 119 11.59 -10.57 -13.56
C LEU A 119 11.71 -9.54 -12.46
N GLY A 120 11.80 -9.98 -11.24
CA GLY A 120 11.86 -9.10 -10.09
C GLY A 120 10.49 -8.79 -9.50
N SER A 121 10.42 -7.70 -8.76
CA SER A 121 9.20 -7.30 -8.02
C SER A 121 8.90 -5.83 -8.19
N VAL A 122 7.61 -5.54 -8.24
CA VAL A 122 7.05 -4.19 -8.14
C VAL A 122 6.44 -4.03 -6.76
N LYS A 123 6.71 -2.91 -6.09
CA LYS A 123 6.17 -2.59 -4.77
C LYS A 123 5.60 -1.17 -4.77
N GLU A 124 4.71 -0.92 -3.84
CA GLU A 124 4.21 0.40 -3.51
C GLU A 124 5.22 1.14 -2.62
N GLY A 125 5.42 2.42 -2.90
CA GLY A 125 6.38 3.26 -2.22
C GLY A 125 7.76 3.26 -2.89
N LEU A 126 8.49 4.36 -2.72
CA LEU A 126 9.83 4.50 -3.29
C LEU A 126 10.89 3.85 -2.38
N PRO A 127 11.94 3.20 -2.94
CA PRO A 127 13.08 2.74 -2.16
C PRO A 127 13.74 3.90 -1.43
N GLU A 128 14.02 3.75 -0.13
CA GLU A 128 14.55 4.81 0.74
C GLU A 128 15.85 5.42 0.20
N ASP A 129 16.72 4.60 -0.35
CA ASP A 129 18.01 4.99 -0.94
C ASP A 129 17.88 5.71 -2.29
N LYS A 130 16.72 5.60 -2.97
CA LYS A 130 16.46 6.16 -4.32
C LYS A 130 15.32 7.18 -4.37
N VAL A 131 14.80 7.62 -3.23
CA VAL A 131 13.66 8.55 -3.15
C VAL A 131 13.91 9.81 -3.98
N ASN A 132 15.08 10.45 -3.83
CA ASN A 132 15.40 11.69 -4.57
C ASN A 132 15.49 11.46 -6.07
N TYR A 133 16.02 10.31 -6.50
CA TYR A 133 16.11 9.94 -7.92
C TYR A 133 14.70 9.81 -8.53
N TYR A 134 13.82 9.04 -7.90
CA TYR A 134 12.47 8.86 -8.41
C TYR A 134 11.65 10.15 -8.35
N ARG A 135 11.76 10.93 -7.28
CA ARG A 135 11.10 12.24 -7.19
C ARG A 135 11.53 13.22 -8.29
N SER A 136 12.81 13.25 -8.66
CA SER A 136 13.29 14.09 -9.76
C SER A 136 12.69 13.69 -11.12
N LYS A 137 12.23 12.44 -11.25
CA LYS A 137 11.53 11.92 -12.42
C LYS A 137 10.00 12.10 -12.37
N GLY A 138 9.47 12.71 -11.30
CA GLY A 138 8.05 13.00 -11.15
C GLY A 138 7.23 11.91 -10.45
N TYR A 139 7.90 10.96 -9.77
CA TYR A 139 7.21 9.94 -8.97
C TYR A 139 6.68 10.52 -7.65
N GLY A 140 5.48 10.13 -7.28
CA GLY A 140 4.93 10.32 -5.94
C GLY A 140 5.50 9.30 -4.95
N LEU A 141 5.45 9.61 -3.66
CA LEU A 141 5.99 8.72 -2.62
C LEU A 141 5.29 7.35 -2.56
N ASN A 142 4.03 7.28 -2.96
CA ASN A 142 3.22 6.06 -2.94
C ASN A 142 3.19 5.35 -4.30
N ASP A 143 3.95 5.81 -5.27
CA ASP A 143 3.97 5.18 -6.58
C ASP A 143 4.53 3.76 -6.52
N ARG A 144 4.03 2.91 -7.40
CA ARG A 144 4.57 1.57 -7.60
C ARG A 144 5.79 1.65 -8.48
N VAL A 145 6.88 1.05 -8.04
CA VAL A 145 8.15 1.01 -8.78
C VAL A 145 8.76 -0.38 -8.77
N GLY A 146 9.57 -0.68 -9.76
CA GLY A 146 10.40 -1.87 -9.78
C GLY A 146 11.46 -1.82 -8.68
N TYR A 147 11.54 -2.88 -7.89
CA TYR A 147 12.46 -3.00 -6.74
C TYR A 147 13.65 -3.92 -7.01
N SER A 148 13.59 -4.72 -8.06
CA SER A 148 14.66 -5.68 -8.35
C SER A 148 14.64 -6.13 -9.80
N TYR A 149 15.81 -6.54 -10.28
CA TYR A 149 16.07 -7.19 -11.56
C TYR A 149 15.49 -6.44 -12.78
N ILE A 150 14.75 -7.11 -13.66
CA ILE A 150 14.23 -6.55 -14.91
C ILE A 150 13.25 -5.42 -14.62
N GLU A 151 12.34 -5.58 -13.65
CA GLU A 151 11.38 -4.53 -13.27
C GLU A 151 12.09 -3.24 -12.83
N GLU A 152 13.17 -3.35 -12.04
CA GLU A 152 13.95 -2.19 -11.61
C GLU A 152 14.80 -1.61 -12.75
N SER A 153 15.48 -2.48 -13.49
CA SER A 153 16.43 -2.04 -14.54
C SER A 153 15.75 -1.35 -15.71
N LEU A 154 14.49 -1.74 -15.99
CA LEU A 154 13.71 -1.21 -17.10
C LEU A 154 12.53 -0.34 -16.64
N GLU A 155 12.53 0.11 -15.39
CA GLU A 155 11.48 0.97 -14.82
C GLU A 155 11.18 2.19 -15.71
N ASP A 156 12.20 2.87 -16.23
CA ASP A 156 12.06 4.04 -17.10
C ASP A 156 11.33 3.74 -18.42
N VAL A 157 11.33 2.50 -18.86
CA VAL A 157 10.65 2.05 -20.07
C VAL A 157 9.23 1.59 -19.76
N LEU A 158 9.07 0.90 -18.63
CA LEU A 158 7.83 0.23 -18.23
C LEU A 158 6.79 1.18 -17.66
N GLN A 159 7.21 2.27 -16.99
CA GLN A 159 6.30 3.13 -16.26
C GLN A 159 5.43 4.04 -17.14
N GLY A 160 5.98 4.57 -18.24
CA GLY A 160 5.31 5.60 -19.02
C GLY A 160 5.34 6.99 -18.36
N SER A 161 4.36 7.81 -18.65
CA SER A 161 4.23 9.16 -18.07
C SER A 161 2.83 9.41 -17.53
N LYS A 162 2.76 10.08 -16.38
CA LYS A 162 1.49 10.46 -15.76
C LYS A 162 0.83 11.62 -16.49
N ALA A 163 -0.52 11.65 -16.46
CA ALA A 163 -1.25 12.84 -16.81
C ALA A 163 -0.87 13.99 -15.86
N ARG A 164 -0.78 15.20 -16.39
CA ARG A 164 -0.59 16.42 -15.63
C ARG A 164 -1.85 17.26 -15.71
N VAL A 165 -2.40 17.60 -14.56
CA VAL A 165 -3.55 18.46 -14.45
C VAL A 165 -3.21 19.67 -13.59
N LYS A 166 -3.83 20.80 -13.90
CA LYS A 166 -3.80 22.00 -13.07
C LYS A 166 -5.16 22.19 -12.46
N THR A 167 -5.20 22.17 -11.15
CA THR A 167 -6.43 22.47 -10.40
C THR A 167 -6.55 23.96 -10.20
N VAL A 168 -7.68 24.52 -10.56
CA VAL A 168 -8.03 25.92 -10.32
C VAL A 168 -8.95 25.96 -9.12
N THR A 169 -8.56 26.68 -8.06
CA THR A 169 -9.35 26.83 -6.85
C THR A 169 -9.88 28.25 -6.73
N ASP A 170 -11.04 28.40 -6.09
CA ASP A 170 -11.59 29.67 -5.71
C ASP A 170 -10.89 30.26 -4.47
N LYS A 171 -11.41 31.40 -3.96
CA LYS A 171 -10.86 32.09 -2.78
C LYS A 171 -11.04 31.30 -1.49
N ASN A 172 -11.93 30.31 -1.47
CA ASN A 172 -12.23 29.45 -0.33
C ASN A 172 -11.43 28.13 -0.39
N GLY A 173 -10.67 27.90 -1.48
CA GLY A 173 -9.92 26.68 -1.70
C GLY A 173 -10.74 25.57 -2.37
N GLU A 174 -11.97 25.85 -2.82
CA GLU A 174 -12.79 24.88 -3.54
C GLU A 174 -12.33 24.76 -5.00
N ILE A 175 -12.31 23.53 -5.50
CA ILE A 175 -11.93 23.24 -6.88
C ILE A 175 -13.05 23.70 -7.81
N VAL A 176 -12.77 24.70 -8.66
CA VAL A 176 -13.73 25.24 -9.63
C VAL A 176 -13.49 24.74 -11.04
N ASP A 177 -12.25 24.31 -11.36
CA ASP A 177 -11.91 23.77 -12.68
C ASP A 177 -10.69 22.86 -12.59
N ILE A 178 -10.57 21.94 -13.56
CA ILE A 178 -9.42 21.05 -13.74
C ILE A 178 -8.97 21.11 -15.19
N GLU A 179 -7.88 21.80 -15.45
CA GLU A 179 -7.26 21.90 -16.77
C GLU A 179 -6.26 20.77 -16.99
N VAL A 180 -6.45 19.96 -18.03
CA VAL A 180 -5.50 18.89 -18.40
C VAL A 180 -4.34 19.54 -19.20
N ILE A 181 -3.16 19.60 -18.58
CA ILE A 181 -1.94 20.15 -19.20
C ILE A 181 -1.32 19.13 -20.18
N SER A 182 -1.29 17.86 -19.78
CA SER A 182 -0.81 16.77 -20.64
C SER A 182 -1.51 15.46 -20.28
N ASN A 183 -1.83 14.67 -21.30
CA ASN A 183 -2.32 13.32 -21.11
C ASN A 183 -1.19 12.39 -20.69
N GLY A 184 -1.47 11.44 -19.81
CA GLY A 184 -0.55 10.36 -19.49
C GLY A 184 -0.34 9.43 -20.70
N GLN A 185 0.77 8.73 -20.71
CA GLN A 185 1.07 7.69 -21.69
C GLN A 185 1.46 6.41 -20.96
N SER A 186 0.92 5.30 -21.43
CA SER A 186 1.34 3.97 -20.94
C SER A 186 2.82 3.74 -21.22
N GLY A 187 3.47 2.97 -20.35
CA GLY A 187 4.82 2.51 -20.60
C GLY A 187 4.91 1.63 -21.84
N ARG A 188 6.11 1.33 -22.24
CA ARG A 188 6.39 0.47 -23.39
C ARG A 188 6.49 -0.98 -22.96
N ASP A 189 6.10 -1.87 -23.85
CA ASP A 189 6.31 -3.29 -23.66
C ASP A 189 7.80 -3.65 -23.84
N VAL A 190 8.25 -4.59 -23.02
CA VAL A 190 9.60 -5.16 -23.12
C VAL A 190 9.48 -6.61 -23.51
N VAL A 191 10.07 -6.96 -24.66
CA VAL A 191 10.10 -8.33 -25.16
C VAL A 191 11.42 -8.97 -24.74
N LEU A 192 11.34 -10.06 -24.01
CA LEU A 192 12.52 -10.86 -23.60
C LEU A 192 12.77 -11.96 -24.60
N THR A 193 14.05 -12.38 -24.71
CA THR A 193 14.48 -13.49 -25.56
C THR A 193 14.30 -14.85 -24.85
N ILE A 194 13.49 -14.92 -23.82
CA ILE A 194 13.23 -16.13 -23.04
C ILE A 194 12.03 -16.86 -23.62
N ASP A 195 12.20 -18.12 -23.96
CA ASP A 195 11.12 -19.03 -24.26
C ASP A 195 10.49 -19.50 -22.95
N MET A 196 9.27 -19.04 -22.68
CA MET A 196 8.60 -19.31 -21.39
C MET A 196 8.15 -20.76 -21.24
N GLU A 197 7.83 -21.46 -22.33
CA GLU A 197 7.46 -22.87 -22.23
C GLU A 197 8.69 -23.73 -21.91
N LEU A 198 9.82 -23.44 -22.56
CA LEU A 198 11.10 -24.09 -22.24
C LEU A 198 11.52 -23.77 -20.80
N GLN A 199 11.40 -22.50 -20.36
CA GLN A 199 11.74 -22.09 -18.99
C GLN A 199 10.92 -22.88 -17.96
N LYS A 200 9.61 -22.97 -18.17
CA LYS A 200 8.68 -23.71 -17.31
C LYS A 200 9.03 -25.20 -17.22
N GLU A 201 9.36 -25.83 -18.37
CA GLU A 201 9.72 -27.23 -18.39
C GLU A 201 11.03 -27.50 -17.66
N VAL A 202 12.04 -26.65 -17.86
CA VAL A 202 13.33 -26.77 -17.15
C VAL A 202 13.13 -26.58 -15.63
N GLU A 203 12.29 -25.62 -15.20
CA GLU A 203 11.99 -25.45 -13.78
C GLU A 203 11.26 -26.66 -13.18
N ASN A 204 10.34 -27.28 -13.91
CA ASN A 204 9.68 -28.50 -13.49
C ASN A 204 10.68 -29.65 -13.31
N ILE A 205 11.58 -29.84 -14.27
CA ILE A 205 12.64 -30.88 -14.21
C ILE A 205 13.54 -30.63 -12.98
N ILE A 206 13.96 -29.39 -12.74
CA ILE A 206 14.76 -29.04 -11.56
C ILE A 206 14.03 -29.39 -10.27
N GLN A 207 12.75 -29.03 -10.16
CA GLN A 207 11.96 -29.32 -8.96
C GLN A 207 11.78 -30.83 -8.73
N GLU A 208 11.54 -31.59 -9.78
CA GLU A 208 11.43 -33.05 -9.70
C GLU A 208 12.73 -33.69 -9.25
N GLU A 209 13.86 -33.28 -9.84
CA GLU A 209 15.17 -33.79 -9.46
C GLU A 209 15.55 -33.42 -8.03
N LEU A 210 15.29 -32.20 -7.59
CA LEU A 210 15.51 -31.81 -6.20
C LEU A 210 14.68 -32.65 -5.24
N ARG A 211 13.40 -32.89 -5.54
CA ARG A 211 12.53 -33.76 -4.73
C ARG A 211 13.07 -35.21 -4.69
N ARG A 212 13.50 -35.73 -5.83
CA ARG A 212 14.07 -37.09 -5.93
C ARG A 212 15.34 -37.19 -5.11
N LEU A 213 16.26 -36.24 -5.24
CA LEU A 213 17.54 -36.23 -4.55
C LEU A 213 17.42 -35.99 -3.05
N SER A 214 16.44 -35.17 -2.59
CA SER A 214 16.21 -34.89 -1.16
C SER A 214 15.83 -36.13 -0.34
N GLN A 215 15.44 -37.23 -1.00
CA GLN A 215 15.13 -38.49 -0.34
C GLN A 215 16.38 -39.29 0.13
N TYR A 216 17.55 -38.88 -0.31
CA TYR A 216 18.80 -39.57 0.11
C TYR A 216 19.39 -38.94 1.38
N PRO A 217 19.92 -39.73 2.31
CA PRO A 217 20.37 -39.23 3.62
C PRO A 217 21.48 -38.18 3.57
N ARG A 218 22.27 -38.15 2.50
CA ARG A 218 23.39 -37.19 2.36
C ARG A 218 23.03 -35.91 1.63
N THR A 219 21.80 -35.79 1.14
CA THR A 219 21.32 -34.63 0.34
C THR A 219 20.22 -33.90 1.01
N THR A 220 20.03 -34.06 2.32
CA THR A 220 18.97 -33.42 3.12
C THR A 220 18.96 -31.88 3.01
N TYR A 221 20.10 -31.26 2.74
CA TYR A 221 20.26 -29.81 2.59
C TYR A 221 20.31 -29.33 1.13
N LEU A 222 20.01 -30.22 0.16
CA LEU A 222 19.96 -29.86 -1.24
C LEU A 222 18.62 -29.17 -1.53
N ASP A 223 18.63 -27.85 -1.54
CA ASP A 223 17.44 -27.01 -1.74
C ASP A 223 17.53 -26.10 -2.97
N LYS A 224 18.67 -26.08 -3.68
CA LYS A 224 18.92 -25.19 -4.81
C LYS A 224 19.62 -25.90 -5.95
N ALA A 225 19.23 -25.55 -7.16
CA ALA A 225 19.92 -25.93 -8.40
C ALA A 225 19.89 -24.78 -9.40
N PHE A 226 20.88 -24.73 -10.27
CA PHE A 226 20.98 -23.73 -11.33
C PHE A 226 21.21 -24.42 -12.66
N VAL A 227 20.44 -24.02 -13.67
CA VAL A 227 20.59 -24.49 -15.04
C VAL A 227 20.70 -23.27 -15.95
N VAL A 228 21.66 -23.28 -16.84
CA VAL A 228 21.84 -22.30 -17.90
C VAL A 228 21.78 -23.01 -19.24
N MET A 229 20.82 -22.63 -20.07
CA MET A 229 20.68 -23.13 -21.44
C MET A 229 20.69 -21.93 -22.40
N MET A 230 21.57 -21.99 -23.37
CA MET A 230 21.73 -20.96 -24.38
C MET A 230 21.79 -21.61 -25.77
N ASN A 231 21.23 -20.94 -26.75
CA ASN A 231 21.45 -21.25 -28.15
C ASN A 231 22.71 -20.48 -28.59
N PRO A 232 23.80 -21.15 -29.05
CA PRO A 232 25.05 -20.52 -29.44
C PRO A 232 24.92 -19.69 -30.71
#